data_49182250bd06887abfb458a3227108b9
#
_entry.id   49182250bd06887abfb458a3227108b9
#
_cell.length_a   1.000
_cell.length_b   1.000
_cell.length_c   1.000
_cell.angle_alpha   90.00
_cell.angle_beta   90.00
_cell.angle_gamma   90.00
#
_symmetry.space_group_name_H-M   'P 1'
#
loop_
_entity.id
_entity.type
_entity.pdbx_description
1 polymer ?
#
loop_
_entity_poly.entity_id
_entity_poly.type
_entity_poly.pdbx_seq_one_letter_code
_entity_poly.pdbx_strand_id
1 'polypeptide(L)'
;DISSASFKLDNALEDAPKTYASGLYPGQPAHGVRSVTISFEIPYSASVDNLTDTYLTTEANASVVLTFSSSNPDYSIKLTIPNLSINDIEASVGGTGLISATVSGEAISVGSTEPLTIEVTDKTSTAYGA
;
A
#
# COMPACT_ATOMS: atom_id res chain seq x y z
N ASP A 1 11.42 -13.85 -0.18
CA ASP A 1 10.67 -13.73 1.07
C ASP A 1 10.73 -12.30 1.57
N ILE A 2 9.60 -11.73 2.00
CA ILE A 2 9.50 -10.39 2.58
C ILE A 2 9.68 -10.53 4.09
N SER A 3 10.61 -9.75 4.68
CA SER A 3 10.89 -9.79 6.12
C SER A 3 9.90 -8.95 6.90
N SER A 4 9.52 -7.79 6.34
CA SER A 4 8.52 -6.90 6.93
C SER A 4 7.78 -6.15 5.81
N ALA A 5 6.55 -5.74 6.09
CA ALA A 5 5.78 -4.89 5.20
C ALA A 5 4.98 -3.88 6.01
N SER A 6 4.98 -2.63 5.59
CA SER A 6 4.10 -1.59 6.12
C SER A 6 3.25 -1.00 4.98
N PHE A 7 2.04 -0.64 5.36
CA PHE A 7 1.05 -0.15 4.43
C PHE A 7 0.33 1.05 5.05
N LYS A 8 0.17 2.12 4.29
CA LYS A 8 -0.55 3.32 4.72
C LYS A 8 -1.55 3.74 3.65
N LEU A 9 -2.79 3.89 4.06
CA LEU A 9 -3.86 4.52 3.28
C LEU A 9 -4.15 5.89 3.88
N ASP A 10 -4.00 6.94 3.09
CA ASP A 10 -4.30 8.31 3.46
C ASP A 10 -5.44 8.83 2.58
N ASN A 11 -6.56 9.17 3.20
CA ASN A 11 -7.72 9.70 2.49
C ASN A 11 -7.65 11.22 2.30
N ALA A 12 -6.61 11.88 2.83
CA ALA A 12 -6.39 13.33 2.73
C ALA A 12 -7.67 14.15 2.98
N LEU A 13 -8.40 13.80 4.05
CA LEU A 13 -9.57 14.56 4.47
C LEU A 13 -9.10 15.86 5.10
N GLU A 14 -9.46 16.99 4.50
CA GLU A 14 -9.20 18.31 5.07
C GLU A 14 -10.38 18.76 5.91
N ASP A 15 -10.07 19.41 7.02
CA ASP A 15 -11.11 20.06 7.85
C ASP A 15 -11.83 21.12 7.03
N ALA A 16 -13.14 21.00 6.93
CA ALA A 16 -13.93 22.01 6.24
C ALA A 16 -13.85 23.34 6.98
N PRO A 17 -13.52 24.43 6.29
CA PRO A 17 -13.50 25.74 6.91
C PRO A 17 -14.90 26.10 7.45
N LYS A 18 -14.94 26.65 8.67
CA LYS A 18 -16.17 27.19 9.24
C LYS A 18 -16.53 28.45 8.47
N THR A 19 -17.60 28.39 7.69
CA THR A 19 -18.09 29.56 6.94
C THR A 19 -19.34 30.11 7.57
N TYR A 20 -19.58 31.41 7.38
CA TYR A 20 -20.82 32.07 7.86
C TYR A 20 -22.08 31.47 7.22
N ALA A 21 -21.95 30.87 6.03
CA ALA A 21 -23.06 30.24 5.32
C ALA A 21 -23.48 28.90 5.93
N SER A 22 -22.58 28.21 6.61
CA SER A 22 -22.86 26.94 7.32
C SER A 22 -23.19 27.15 8.80
N GLY A 23 -23.24 28.41 9.27
CA GLY A 23 -23.38 28.73 10.68
C GLY A 23 -22.10 28.39 11.46
N LEU A 24 -22.26 28.05 12.75
CA LEU A 24 -21.14 27.65 13.61
C LEU A 24 -20.72 26.20 13.47
N TYR A 25 -21.36 25.46 12.58
CA TYR A 25 -21.04 24.03 12.33
C TYR A 25 -19.97 23.91 11.25
N PRO A 26 -18.99 23.02 11.43
CA PRO A 26 -18.06 22.68 10.34
C PRO A 26 -18.85 22.10 9.17
N GLY A 27 -18.54 22.55 7.96
CA GLY A 27 -19.09 21.98 6.75
C GLY A 27 -18.65 20.53 6.54
N GLN A 28 -19.09 19.92 5.47
CA GLN A 28 -18.64 18.58 5.10
C GLN A 28 -17.14 18.62 4.78
N PRO A 29 -16.30 17.69 5.30
CA PRO A 29 -14.88 17.64 4.98
C PRO A 29 -14.65 17.58 3.47
N ALA A 30 -13.70 18.37 2.97
CA ALA A 30 -13.29 18.28 1.59
C ALA A 30 -12.46 17.01 1.38
N HIS A 31 -12.70 16.31 0.28
CA HIS A 31 -11.90 15.15 -0.09
C HIS A 31 -10.63 15.64 -0.81
N GLY A 32 -9.48 15.32 -0.24
CA GLY A 32 -8.20 15.45 -0.94
C GLY A 32 -7.92 14.26 -1.87
N VAL A 33 -6.73 14.22 -2.40
CA VAL A 33 -6.27 13.09 -3.23
C VAL A 33 -5.91 11.93 -2.31
N ARG A 34 -6.61 10.80 -2.47
CA ARG A 34 -6.28 9.57 -1.74
C ARG A 34 -4.91 9.05 -2.19
N SER A 35 -4.03 8.75 -1.25
CA SER A 35 -2.76 8.10 -1.51
C SER A 35 -2.65 6.77 -0.78
N VAL A 36 -2.00 5.81 -1.44
CA VAL A 36 -1.71 4.48 -0.89
C VAL A 36 -0.22 4.24 -1.03
N THR A 37 0.48 4.21 0.09
CA THR A 37 1.92 3.95 0.11
C THR A 37 2.20 2.60 0.74
N ILE A 38 3.20 1.91 0.20
CA ILE A 38 3.69 0.65 0.73
C ILE A 38 5.20 0.70 0.86
N SER A 39 5.71 0.10 1.93
CA SER A 39 7.14 -0.13 2.13
C SER A 39 7.32 -1.57 2.60
N PHE A 40 8.25 -2.29 2.02
CA PHE A 40 8.58 -3.65 2.42
C PHE A 40 10.08 -3.88 2.41
N GLU A 41 10.51 -4.77 3.30
CA GLU A 41 11.92 -5.13 3.48
C GLU A 41 12.14 -6.54 2.92
N ILE A 42 13.15 -6.67 2.08
CA ILE A 42 13.58 -7.94 1.48
C ILE A 42 15.07 -8.18 1.72
N PRO A 43 15.50 -9.44 1.91
CA PRO A 43 16.93 -9.75 1.94
C PRO A 43 17.60 -9.33 0.63
N TYR A 44 18.76 -8.69 0.71
CA TYR A 44 19.51 -8.27 -0.46
C TYR A 44 19.99 -9.47 -1.26
N SER A 45 19.69 -9.50 -2.53
CA SER A 45 20.06 -10.55 -3.46
C SER A 45 20.05 -10.00 -4.90
N ALA A 46 20.44 -10.80 -5.86
CA ALA A 46 20.34 -10.46 -7.28
C ALA A 46 18.91 -10.05 -7.71
N SER A 47 17.89 -10.45 -6.96
CA SER A 47 16.51 -10.02 -7.21
C SER A 47 16.32 -8.54 -6.94
N VAL A 48 17.07 -7.93 -5.98
CA VAL A 48 17.01 -6.49 -5.69
C VAL A 48 17.59 -5.68 -6.84
N ASP A 49 18.70 -6.14 -7.42
CA ASP A 49 19.31 -5.51 -8.59
C ASP A 49 18.33 -5.51 -9.77
N ASN A 50 17.65 -6.64 -10.02
CA ASN A 50 16.59 -6.74 -11.04
C ASN A 50 15.40 -5.82 -10.76
N LEU A 51 15.01 -5.64 -9.49
CA LEU A 51 13.96 -4.69 -9.13
C LEU A 51 14.40 -3.26 -9.42
N THR A 52 15.65 -2.91 -9.10
CA THR A 52 16.21 -1.59 -9.37
C THR A 52 16.23 -1.30 -10.87
N ASP A 53 16.75 -2.23 -11.66
CA ASP A 53 16.84 -2.06 -13.12
C ASP A 53 15.46 -2.01 -13.77
N THR A 54 14.54 -2.87 -13.36
CA THR A 54 13.21 -2.97 -13.98
C THR A 54 12.28 -1.82 -13.56
N TYR A 55 12.29 -1.44 -12.29
CA TYR A 55 11.26 -0.53 -11.77
C TYR A 55 11.74 0.89 -11.50
N LEU A 56 13.00 1.09 -11.08
CA LEU A 56 13.55 2.43 -10.93
C LEU A 56 14.11 2.98 -12.24
N THR A 57 14.85 2.16 -12.99
CA THR A 57 15.53 2.65 -14.21
C THR A 57 14.57 2.78 -15.38
N THR A 58 13.62 1.86 -15.54
CA THR A 58 12.64 1.88 -16.64
C THR A 58 11.28 2.45 -16.24
N GLU A 59 11.11 2.86 -14.99
CA GLU A 59 9.85 3.40 -14.44
C GLU A 59 8.64 2.48 -14.68
N ALA A 60 8.86 1.17 -14.71
CA ALA A 60 7.80 0.20 -14.89
C ALA A 60 6.96 0.08 -13.60
N ASN A 61 5.66 -0.16 -13.76
CA ASN A 61 4.80 -0.40 -12.60
C ASN A 61 4.92 -1.86 -12.15
N ALA A 62 5.04 -2.04 -10.83
CA ALA A 62 5.01 -3.35 -10.21
C ALA A 62 3.58 -3.74 -9.81
N SER A 63 3.32 -5.04 -9.70
CA SER A 63 2.10 -5.54 -9.06
C SER A 63 2.47 -6.24 -7.75
N VAL A 64 1.79 -5.86 -6.67
CA VAL A 64 2.04 -6.42 -5.34
C VAL A 64 0.77 -7.05 -4.78
N VAL A 65 0.89 -8.29 -4.32
CA VAL A 65 -0.18 -9.01 -3.63
C VAL A 65 0.34 -9.49 -2.28
N LEU A 66 -0.24 -8.99 -1.21
CA LEU A 66 0.04 -9.41 0.16
C LEU A 66 -1.13 -10.23 0.68
N THR A 67 -0.86 -11.47 1.11
CA THR A 67 -1.88 -12.33 1.68
C THR A 67 -1.51 -12.66 3.12
N PHE A 68 -2.39 -12.31 4.04
CA PHE A 68 -2.30 -12.64 5.46
C PHE A 68 -3.31 -13.74 5.75
N SER A 69 -2.85 -14.95 6.01
CA SER A 69 -3.70 -16.10 6.31
C SER A 69 -3.53 -16.49 7.78
N SER A 70 -4.64 -16.83 8.41
CA SER A 70 -4.62 -17.53 9.70
C SER A 70 -4.18 -18.98 9.49
N SER A 71 -3.83 -19.68 10.59
CA SER A 71 -3.67 -21.14 10.56
C SER A 71 -4.94 -21.87 10.13
N ASN A 72 -6.09 -21.22 10.26
CA ASN A 72 -7.36 -21.68 9.69
C ASN A 72 -7.54 -21.04 8.29
N PRO A 73 -7.63 -21.84 7.20
CA PRO A 73 -7.74 -21.34 5.83
C PRO A 73 -9.01 -20.52 5.54
N ASP A 74 -9.99 -20.60 6.46
CA ASP A 74 -11.26 -19.86 6.32
C ASP A 74 -11.14 -18.36 6.63
N TYR A 75 -9.98 -17.91 7.12
CA TYR A 75 -9.75 -16.51 7.46
C TYR A 75 -8.50 -15.98 6.76
N SER A 76 -8.70 -15.03 5.88
CA SER A 76 -7.60 -14.36 5.19
C SER A 76 -7.93 -12.92 4.85
N ILE A 77 -6.89 -12.10 4.80
CA ILE A 77 -6.94 -10.74 4.25
C ILE A 77 -5.95 -10.69 3.09
N LYS A 78 -6.43 -10.30 1.93
CA LYS A 78 -5.61 -10.13 0.73
C LYS A 78 -5.65 -8.68 0.28
N LEU A 79 -4.49 -8.07 0.19
CA LEU A 79 -4.26 -6.73 -0.33
C LEU A 79 -3.68 -6.86 -1.73
N THR A 80 -4.32 -6.28 -2.72
CA THR A 80 -3.86 -6.28 -4.11
C THR A 80 -3.64 -4.85 -4.58
N ILE A 81 -2.41 -4.55 -4.97
CA ILE A 81 -2.00 -3.28 -5.59
C ILE A 81 -1.58 -3.62 -7.03
N PRO A 82 -2.43 -3.38 -8.03
CA PRO A 82 -2.16 -3.77 -9.41
C PRO A 82 -1.07 -2.93 -10.08
N ASN A 83 -0.97 -1.66 -9.69
CA ASN A 83 0.03 -0.75 -10.24
C ASN A 83 0.71 0.01 -9.10
N LEU A 84 1.92 -0.40 -8.78
CA LEU A 84 2.79 0.23 -7.80
C LEU A 84 3.94 0.92 -8.53
N SER A 85 4.06 2.23 -8.36
CA SER A 85 5.25 2.98 -8.77
C SER A 85 6.27 2.88 -7.64
N ILE A 86 7.41 2.25 -7.90
CA ILE A 86 8.50 2.15 -6.93
C ILE A 86 9.30 3.44 -6.98
N ASN A 87 9.33 4.15 -5.86
CA ASN A 87 9.95 5.47 -5.77
C ASN A 87 11.39 5.36 -5.23
N ASP A 88 11.67 4.34 -4.42
CA ASP A 88 12.97 4.19 -3.77
C ASP A 88 13.28 2.74 -3.42
N ILE A 89 14.56 2.38 -3.56
CA ILE A 89 15.11 1.10 -3.11
C ILE A 89 16.41 1.40 -2.38
N GLU A 90 16.38 1.33 -1.04
CA GLU A 90 17.55 1.53 -0.19
C GLU A 90 18.12 0.21 0.30
N ALA A 91 19.39 -0.06 -0.01
CA ALA A 91 20.13 -1.16 0.59
C ALA A 91 20.92 -0.65 1.79
N SER A 92 20.59 -1.13 2.98
CA SER A 92 21.26 -0.75 4.22
C SER A 92 22.16 -1.86 4.72
N VAL A 93 23.41 -1.52 5.00
CA VAL A 93 24.41 -2.41 5.64
C VAL A 93 24.47 -2.06 7.13
N GLY A 94 23.66 -2.74 7.93
CA GLY A 94 23.52 -2.49 9.37
C GLY A 94 24.50 -3.23 10.28
N GLY A 95 25.65 -3.69 9.78
CA GLY A 95 26.64 -4.42 10.59
C GLY A 95 27.02 -5.79 10.00
N THR A 96 27.31 -6.76 10.85
CA THR A 96 27.74 -8.12 10.46
C THR A 96 26.58 -9.06 10.09
N GLY A 97 25.36 -8.55 9.99
CA GLY A 97 24.15 -9.31 9.67
C GLY A 97 23.88 -9.40 8.16
N LEU A 98 22.74 -9.98 7.83
CA LEU A 98 22.22 -10.00 6.47
C LEU A 98 21.96 -8.56 6.00
N ILE A 99 22.39 -8.27 4.79
CA ILE A 99 22.05 -7.01 4.13
C ILE A 99 20.58 -7.11 3.71
N SER A 100 19.78 -6.10 4.06
CA SER A 100 18.41 -5.98 3.59
C SER A 100 18.23 -4.75 2.73
N ALA A 101 17.25 -4.79 1.84
CA ALA A 101 16.84 -3.66 1.04
C ALA A 101 15.40 -3.29 1.40
N THR A 102 15.18 -2.00 1.62
CA THR A 102 13.85 -1.42 1.81
C THR A 102 13.37 -0.89 0.47
N VAL A 103 12.22 -1.37 0.03
CA VAL A 103 11.56 -0.93 -1.20
C VAL A 103 10.35 -0.10 -0.81
N SER A 104 10.26 1.10 -1.32
CA SER A 104 9.15 2.02 -1.07
C SER A 104 8.48 2.43 -2.37
N GLY A 105 7.15 2.48 -2.36
CA GLY A 105 6.39 2.84 -3.54
C GLY A 105 5.00 3.39 -3.23
N GLU A 106 4.38 3.95 -4.25
CA GLU A 106 3.03 4.50 -4.20
C GLU A 106 2.14 3.78 -5.22
N ALA A 107 0.95 3.39 -4.76
CA ALA A 107 -0.04 2.80 -5.65
C ALA A 107 -0.67 3.87 -6.54
N ILE A 108 -0.70 3.62 -7.84
CA ILE A 108 -1.27 4.55 -8.82
C ILE A 108 -2.49 3.93 -9.50
N SER A 109 -3.45 4.78 -9.84
CA SER A 109 -4.60 4.40 -10.65
C SER A 109 -4.24 4.50 -12.13
N VAL A 110 -4.47 3.43 -12.89
CA VAL A 110 -4.25 3.41 -14.33
C VAL A 110 -5.57 3.12 -15.03
N GLY A 111 -6.08 4.10 -15.75
CA GLY A 111 -7.40 4.01 -16.37
C GLY A 111 -8.51 3.88 -15.33
N SER A 112 -9.30 2.82 -15.40
CA SER A 112 -10.37 2.50 -14.45
C SER A 112 -9.94 1.50 -13.35
N THR A 113 -8.65 1.18 -13.26
CA THR A 113 -8.15 0.23 -12.28
C THR A 113 -7.94 0.93 -10.94
N GLU A 114 -8.59 0.41 -9.89
CA GLU A 114 -8.43 0.94 -8.53
C GLU A 114 -6.99 0.73 -8.03
N PRO A 115 -6.41 1.69 -7.30
CA PRO A 115 -5.04 1.59 -6.80
C PRO A 115 -4.88 0.50 -5.73
N LEU A 116 -5.95 0.16 -5.04
CA LEU A 116 -5.95 -0.84 -3.97
C LEU A 116 -7.26 -1.62 -3.95
N THR A 117 -7.15 -2.94 -3.83
CA THR A 117 -8.27 -3.83 -3.52
C THR A 117 -7.96 -4.60 -2.25
N ILE A 118 -8.92 -4.61 -1.32
CA ILE A 118 -8.83 -5.37 -0.06
C ILE A 118 -9.92 -6.44 -0.08
N GLU A 119 -9.51 -7.70 -0.05
CA GLU A 119 -10.41 -8.85 0.05
C GLU A 119 -10.30 -9.44 1.46
N VAL A 120 -11.42 -9.61 2.13
CA VAL A 120 -11.50 -10.26 3.44
C VAL A 120 -12.33 -11.53 3.28
N THR A 121 -11.74 -12.65 3.65
CA THR A 121 -12.43 -13.95 3.67
C THR A 121 -12.64 -14.37 5.11
N ASP A 122 -13.89 -14.69 5.47
CA ASP A 122 -14.25 -15.23 6.77
C ASP A 122 -15.37 -16.28 6.65
N LYS A 123 -15.71 -16.93 7.75
CA LYS A 123 -16.81 -17.92 7.82
C LYS A 123 -18.20 -17.33 7.92
N THR A 124 -18.33 -16.01 7.99
CA THR A 124 -19.63 -15.37 8.18
C THR A 124 -20.42 -15.43 6.90
N SER A 125 -21.55 -16.14 6.92
CA SER A 125 -22.44 -16.28 5.75
C SER A 125 -23.32 -15.04 5.51
N THR A 126 -23.30 -14.08 6.43
CA THR A 126 -24.12 -12.85 6.37
C THR A 126 -23.19 -11.65 6.13
N ALA A 127 -23.54 -10.80 5.16
CA ALA A 127 -22.79 -9.60 4.88
C ALA A 127 -22.78 -8.65 6.10
N TYR A 128 -21.62 -8.11 6.44
CA TYR A 128 -21.51 -7.09 7.47
C TYR A 128 -22.22 -5.81 7.01
N GLY A 129 -23.13 -5.30 7.83
CA GLY A 129 -23.79 -4.02 7.58
C GLY A 129 -25.03 -4.11 6.69
N ALA A 130 -25.64 -5.29 6.57
CA ALA A 130 -26.97 -5.44 5.97
C ALA A 130 -28.07 -5.09 6.97
#